data_eccb3a17e3bc3c0e6621840e98274add
#
_entry.id   eccb3a17e3bc3c0e6621840e98274add
#
_cell.length_a   1.000
_cell.length_b   1.000
_cell.length_c   1.000
_cell.angle_alpha   90.00
_cell.angle_beta   90.00
_cell.angle_gamma   90.00
#
_symmetry.space_group_name_H-M   'P 1'
#
loop_
_entity.id
_entity.type
_entity.pdbx_description
1 polymer ?
#
loop_
_entity_poly.entity_id
_entity_poly.type
_entity_poly.pdbx_seq_one_letter_code
_entity_poly.pdbx_strand_id
1 'polypeptide(L)'
;MTPFAWLIIALIILPLAYFAWSLLSIDRKGIVAIQGNLGSGFTQSGGVSLRRPPLLLGVARKLTPGSYEAKLDHWLALAGRPMSMPLPKLMSLKPALALAGAFGGVFLFLLSPGPAMVGLGLFLTIFLYFLPDLLIYNTGIKRQEAIKLEFPNTLDQMLISVEAGLGFESAMERAAVQGAGPLPQELMRTLQDIQVGRPRQESYEALAERCAVPDIRSFVLAVIQADKYGIGIANVLRAQAKKARVRRRQSAEERAMKLPVKVLFPLLFCIFPVLFIVLLGPAAIRIIQAFG
;
A
#
# COMPACT_ATOMS: atom_id res chain seq x y z
N MET A 1 33.66 21.85 14.46
CA MET A 1 32.81 21.32 13.35
C MET A 1 32.90 22.32 12.23
N THR A 2 33.46 21.94 11.12
CA THR A 2 33.68 22.83 9.97
C THR A 2 32.35 23.20 9.31
N PRO A 3 32.16 24.43 8.78
CA PRO A 3 30.93 24.82 8.09
C PRO A 3 30.53 23.89 6.95
N PHE A 4 31.50 23.15 6.41
CA PHE A 4 31.34 22.12 5.41
C PHE A 4 30.50 20.91 5.91
N ALA A 5 30.61 20.52 7.19
CA ALA A 5 29.83 19.43 7.76
C ALA A 5 28.32 19.77 7.82
N TRP A 6 27.97 21.01 8.10
CA TRP A 6 26.60 21.51 8.09
C TRP A 6 25.99 21.53 6.69
N LEU A 7 26.79 21.84 5.67
CA LEU A 7 26.36 21.84 4.27
C LEU A 7 26.04 20.42 3.78
N ILE A 8 26.82 19.43 4.24
CA ILE A 8 26.62 18.01 3.93
C ILE A 8 25.36 17.47 4.61
N ILE A 9 25.19 17.80 5.89
CA ILE A 9 24.00 17.44 6.67
C ILE A 9 22.75 18.03 6.02
N ALA A 10 22.80 19.30 5.60
CA ALA A 10 21.70 19.94 4.88
C ALA A 10 21.41 19.28 3.53
N LEU A 11 22.46 18.90 2.77
CA LEU A 11 22.32 18.24 1.46
C LEU A 11 21.71 16.83 1.55
N ILE A 12 21.89 16.14 2.66
CA ILE A 12 21.29 14.82 2.94
C ILE A 12 19.88 14.96 3.56
N ILE A 13 19.71 15.89 4.49
CA ILE A 13 18.44 16.09 5.21
C ILE A 13 17.41 16.77 4.31
N LEU A 14 17.79 17.73 3.45
CA LEU A 14 16.87 18.46 2.60
C LEU A 14 16.11 17.54 1.60
N PRO A 15 16.76 16.64 0.82
CA PRO A 15 16.04 15.70 -0.03
C PRO A 15 15.26 14.66 0.77
N LEU A 16 15.75 14.21 1.94
CA LEU A 16 15.03 13.31 2.83
C LEU A 16 13.80 13.99 3.45
N ALA A 17 13.92 15.23 3.90
CA ALA A 17 12.83 16.02 4.44
C ALA A 17 11.81 16.41 3.35
N TYR A 18 12.27 16.79 2.16
CA TYR A 18 11.41 17.04 1.00
C TYR A 18 10.66 15.76 0.58
N PHE A 19 11.33 14.62 0.66
CA PHE A 19 10.74 13.33 0.34
C PHE A 19 9.74 12.88 1.40
N ALA A 20 10.07 13.02 2.69
CA ALA A 20 9.14 12.79 3.80
C ALA A 20 7.94 13.73 3.74
N TRP A 21 8.15 15.01 3.41
CA TRP A 21 7.10 15.99 3.18
C TRP A 21 6.24 15.64 1.97
N SER A 22 6.84 15.19 0.87
CA SER A 22 6.14 14.71 -0.32
C SER A 22 5.26 13.50 0.00
N LEU A 23 5.72 12.59 0.85
CA LEU A 23 4.96 11.43 1.33
C LEU A 23 3.76 11.82 2.21
N LEU A 24 3.96 12.77 3.12
CA LEU A 24 2.89 13.30 3.96
C LEU A 24 1.89 14.17 3.17
N SER A 25 2.35 14.86 2.13
CA SER A 25 1.52 15.75 1.30
C SER A 25 0.67 14.99 0.27
N ILE A 26 1.03 13.75 -0.10
CA ILE A 26 0.27 12.94 -1.06
C ILE A 26 -1.13 12.60 -0.53
N ASP A 27 -1.29 12.43 0.78
CA ASP A 27 -2.60 12.10 1.39
C ASP A 27 -3.61 13.26 1.37
N ARG A 28 -3.16 14.52 1.33
CA ARG A 28 -4.08 15.68 1.34
C ARG A 28 -4.54 16.15 -0.04
N LYS A 29 -3.74 15.94 -1.08
CA LYS A 29 -4.09 16.35 -2.46
C LYS A 29 -5.01 15.36 -3.17
N GLY A 30 -5.04 14.11 -2.78
CA GLY A 30 -5.96 13.10 -3.31
C GLY A 30 -7.42 13.38 -2.96
N ILE A 31 -7.69 13.86 -1.75
CA ILE A 31 -9.05 14.15 -1.27
C ILE A 31 -9.64 15.40 -1.95
N VAL A 32 -8.83 16.43 -2.22
CA VAL A 32 -9.28 17.67 -2.87
C VAL A 32 -9.52 17.48 -4.37
N ALA A 33 -8.78 16.59 -5.03
CA ALA A 33 -8.99 16.27 -6.45
C ALA A 33 -10.28 15.47 -6.70
N ILE A 34 -10.73 14.68 -5.73
CA ILE A 34 -11.97 13.90 -5.80
C ILE A 34 -13.19 14.82 -5.68
N GLN A 35 -13.14 15.86 -4.85
CA GLN A 35 -14.21 16.85 -4.73
C GLN A 35 -14.35 17.76 -5.96
N GLY A 36 -13.27 18.01 -6.71
CA GLY A 36 -13.29 18.80 -7.93
C GLY A 36 -13.86 18.07 -9.15
N ASN A 37 -13.78 16.74 -9.19
CA ASN A 37 -14.28 15.96 -10.34
C ASN A 37 -15.75 15.53 -10.24
N LEU A 38 -16.39 15.67 -9.10
CA LEU A 38 -17.83 15.44 -8.95
C LEU A 38 -18.70 16.58 -9.49
N GLY A 39 -18.08 17.73 -9.80
CA GLY A 39 -18.77 18.91 -10.33
C GLY A 39 -18.70 19.08 -11.85
N SER A 40 -17.89 18.31 -12.57
CA SER A 40 -17.76 18.41 -14.03
C SER A 40 -18.31 17.16 -14.70
N GLY A 41 -19.63 17.09 -14.78
CA GLY A 41 -20.33 16.14 -15.64
C GLY A 41 -19.91 16.28 -17.10
N PHE A 42 -19.66 15.14 -17.72
CA PHE A 42 -19.76 14.91 -19.16
C PHE A 42 -19.17 16.00 -20.09
N THR A 43 -17.87 16.06 -20.25
CA THR A 43 -17.21 16.37 -21.54
C THR A 43 -15.72 16.20 -21.40
N GLN A 44 -15.19 15.08 -21.85
CA GLN A 44 -13.89 15.04 -22.52
C GLN A 44 -13.60 13.68 -23.13
N SER A 45 -14.13 13.51 -24.34
CA SER A 45 -13.50 12.66 -25.34
C SER A 45 -12.09 13.23 -25.65
N GLY A 46 -11.07 12.34 -25.58
CA GLY A 46 -9.92 12.39 -26.45
C GLY A 46 -9.10 13.66 -26.50
N GLY A 47 -8.39 13.99 -25.46
CA GLY A 47 -7.18 14.81 -25.55
C GLY A 47 -5.98 13.99 -25.12
N VAL A 48 -5.36 13.25 -26.03
CA VAL A 48 -4.01 12.73 -25.86
C VAL A 48 -3.09 13.94 -25.74
N SER A 49 -2.87 14.40 -24.51
CA SER A 49 -1.82 15.35 -24.23
C SER A 49 -0.49 14.68 -24.61
N LEU A 50 0.05 15.04 -25.76
CA LEU A 50 1.41 14.77 -26.20
C LEU A 50 2.40 15.45 -25.23
N ARG A 51 2.45 14.98 -23.99
CA ARG A 51 3.55 15.29 -23.08
C ARG A 51 4.77 14.57 -23.65
N ARG A 52 5.75 15.36 -24.08
CA ARG A 52 7.06 14.90 -24.54
C ARG A 52 7.56 13.81 -23.60
N PRO A 53 7.96 12.63 -24.11
CA PRO A 53 8.49 11.58 -23.27
C PRO A 53 9.71 12.13 -22.51
N PRO A 54 9.83 11.92 -21.19
CA PRO A 54 11.00 12.38 -20.45
C PRO A 54 12.25 11.74 -21.05
N LEU A 55 13.28 12.54 -21.30
CA LEU A 55 14.54 12.17 -21.96
C LEU A 55 15.20 10.90 -21.41
N LEU A 56 14.94 10.55 -20.16
CA LEU A 56 15.47 9.38 -19.47
C LEU A 56 14.69 8.06 -19.72
N LEU A 57 13.55 8.10 -20.42
CA LEU A 57 12.75 6.90 -20.71
C LEU A 57 13.49 5.86 -21.55
N GLY A 58 14.33 6.30 -22.50
CA GLY A 58 15.14 5.41 -23.34
C GLY A 58 16.19 4.63 -22.56
N VAL A 59 16.82 5.27 -21.59
CA VAL A 59 17.84 4.66 -20.71
C VAL A 59 17.18 3.77 -19.66
N ALA A 60 16.04 4.21 -19.09
CA ALA A 60 15.27 3.44 -18.12
C ALA A 60 14.78 2.11 -18.73
N ARG A 61 14.30 2.13 -19.97
CA ARG A 61 13.79 0.93 -20.67
C ARG A 61 14.89 -0.08 -21.03
N LYS A 62 16.12 0.38 -21.26
CA LYS A 62 17.28 -0.51 -21.50
C LYS A 62 17.82 -1.16 -20.24
N LEU A 63 17.66 -0.50 -19.08
CA LEU A 63 18.13 -0.98 -17.77
C LEU A 63 17.10 -1.83 -17.04
N THR A 64 15.83 -1.83 -17.48
CA THR A 64 14.72 -2.53 -16.78
C THR A 64 14.33 -3.78 -17.60
N PRO A 65 14.56 -5.00 -17.12
CA PRO A 65 14.10 -6.21 -17.80
C PRO A 65 12.57 -6.23 -17.86
N GLY A 66 11.98 -6.70 -18.99
CA GLY A 66 10.53 -6.66 -19.23
C GLY A 66 9.68 -7.40 -18.18
N SER A 67 10.24 -8.40 -17.50
CA SER A 67 9.60 -9.06 -16.36
C SER A 67 9.40 -8.15 -15.15
N TYR A 68 10.22 -7.10 -15.02
CA TYR A 68 10.13 -6.13 -13.94
C TYR A 68 9.08 -5.04 -14.23
N GLU A 69 8.91 -4.66 -15.49
CA GLU A 69 7.82 -3.75 -15.91
C GLU A 69 6.45 -4.36 -15.57
N ALA A 70 6.26 -5.66 -15.83
CA ALA A 70 5.02 -6.36 -15.50
C ALA A 70 4.74 -6.41 -13.99
N LYS A 71 5.78 -6.62 -13.15
CA LYS A 71 5.64 -6.56 -11.69
C LYS A 71 5.28 -5.16 -11.20
N LEU A 72 5.90 -4.14 -11.80
CA LEU A 72 5.64 -2.75 -11.45
C LEU A 72 4.23 -2.31 -11.83
N ASP A 73 3.75 -2.73 -13.02
CA ASP A 73 2.36 -2.47 -13.44
C ASP A 73 1.36 -3.19 -12.54
N HIS A 74 1.68 -4.42 -12.12
CA HIS A 74 0.88 -5.15 -11.14
C HIS A 74 0.78 -4.40 -9.80
N TRP A 75 1.90 -3.91 -9.25
CA TRP A 75 1.89 -3.13 -8.01
C TRP A 75 1.16 -1.79 -8.14
N LEU A 76 1.29 -1.14 -9.29
CA LEU A 76 0.52 0.06 -9.62
C LEU A 76 -0.98 -0.23 -9.73
N ALA A 77 -1.35 -1.38 -10.31
CA ALA A 77 -2.74 -1.81 -10.37
C ALA A 77 -3.31 -2.04 -8.96
N LEU A 78 -2.55 -2.70 -8.07
CA LEU A 78 -2.90 -2.89 -6.66
C LEU A 78 -3.02 -1.55 -5.90
N ALA A 79 -2.17 -0.58 -6.21
CA ALA A 79 -2.23 0.77 -5.66
C ALA A 79 -3.40 1.61 -6.22
N GLY A 80 -4.16 1.09 -7.21
CA GLY A 80 -5.29 1.78 -7.83
C GLY A 80 -4.89 2.76 -8.93
N ARG A 81 -3.70 2.62 -9.53
CA ARG A 81 -3.16 3.49 -10.59
C ARG A 81 -3.31 4.97 -10.26
N PRO A 82 -2.69 5.48 -9.18
CA PRO A 82 -2.84 6.87 -8.79
C PRO A 82 -2.42 7.79 -9.94
N MET A 83 -3.27 8.74 -10.30
CA MET A 83 -3.00 9.71 -11.37
C MET A 83 -1.74 10.55 -11.12
N SER A 84 -1.31 10.65 -9.87
CA SER A 84 -0.08 11.36 -9.47
C SER A 84 1.20 10.65 -9.91
N MET A 85 1.18 9.31 -10.05
CA MET A 85 2.36 8.50 -10.39
C MET A 85 2.07 7.50 -11.52
N PRO A 86 1.89 7.95 -12.77
CA PRO A 86 1.77 7.05 -13.91
C PRO A 86 3.08 6.29 -14.13
N LEU A 87 2.98 5.07 -14.66
CA LEU A 87 4.11 4.16 -14.94
C LEU A 87 5.32 4.85 -15.61
N PRO A 88 5.16 5.72 -16.63
CA PRO A 88 6.29 6.42 -17.26
C PRO A 88 7.04 7.38 -16.32
N LYS A 89 6.34 8.04 -15.41
CA LYS A 89 6.99 8.92 -14.41
C LYS A 89 7.80 8.11 -13.42
N LEU A 90 7.29 6.96 -13.02
CA LEU A 90 7.97 6.08 -12.09
C LEU A 90 9.27 5.53 -12.70
N MET A 91 9.20 5.09 -13.98
CA MET A 91 10.36 4.60 -14.72
C MET A 91 11.44 5.68 -14.91
N SER A 92 11.05 6.94 -15.07
CA SER A 92 12.01 8.04 -15.17
C SER A 92 12.56 8.51 -13.82
N LEU A 93 11.80 8.32 -12.74
CA LEU A 93 12.20 8.73 -11.39
C LEU A 93 13.31 7.81 -10.82
N LYS A 94 13.26 6.51 -11.13
CA LYS A 94 14.26 5.54 -10.64
C LYS A 94 15.69 5.86 -11.05
N PRO A 95 16.02 6.03 -12.33
CA PRO A 95 17.40 6.37 -12.72
C PRO A 95 17.81 7.74 -12.19
N ALA A 96 16.89 8.70 -12.06
CA ALA A 96 17.20 9.99 -11.46
C ALA A 96 17.59 9.86 -9.97
N LEU A 97 16.86 9.04 -9.21
CA LEU A 97 17.21 8.76 -7.81
C LEU A 97 18.48 7.94 -7.66
N ALA A 98 18.74 6.99 -8.56
CA ALA A 98 20.00 6.24 -8.56
C ALA A 98 21.21 7.15 -8.85
N LEU A 99 21.09 8.07 -9.82
CA LEU A 99 22.11 9.06 -10.10
C LEU A 99 22.36 10.01 -8.92
N ALA A 100 21.30 10.46 -8.26
CA ALA A 100 21.40 11.27 -7.05
C ALA A 100 22.11 10.50 -5.91
N GLY A 101 21.81 9.21 -5.75
CA GLY A 101 22.48 8.33 -4.79
C GLY A 101 23.96 8.10 -5.11
N ALA A 102 24.27 7.88 -6.39
CA ALA A 102 25.65 7.72 -6.85
C ALA A 102 26.48 9.00 -6.66
N PHE A 103 25.88 10.16 -6.98
CA PHE A 103 26.52 11.46 -6.76
C PHE A 103 26.78 11.72 -5.27
N GLY A 104 25.79 11.43 -4.40
CA GLY A 104 25.93 11.50 -2.95
C GLY A 104 27.03 10.54 -2.44
N GLY A 105 27.11 9.33 -2.96
CA GLY A 105 28.16 8.36 -2.62
C GLY A 105 29.56 8.82 -3.01
N VAL A 106 29.73 9.35 -4.22
CA VAL A 106 31.00 9.93 -4.69
C VAL A 106 31.40 11.14 -3.83
N PHE A 107 30.45 11.98 -3.50
CA PHE A 107 30.70 13.15 -2.63
C PHE A 107 31.17 12.73 -1.23
N LEU A 108 30.54 11.72 -0.62
CA LEU A 108 30.97 11.16 0.67
C LEU A 108 32.40 10.57 0.59
N PHE A 109 32.74 9.90 -0.50
CA PHE A 109 34.09 9.36 -0.73
C PHE A 109 35.14 10.45 -0.85
N LEU A 110 34.84 11.57 -1.53
CA LEU A 110 35.76 12.70 -1.66
C LEU A 110 36.03 13.40 -0.31
N LEU A 111 35.07 13.34 0.63
CA LEU A 111 35.26 13.92 1.97
C LEU A 111 36.13 13.09 2.90
N SER A 112 36.04 11.77 2.79
CA SER A 112 36.74 10.82 3.63
C SER A 112 37.00 9.54 2.88
N PRO A 113 38.15 9.43 2.15
CA PRO A 113 38.48 8.27 1.36
C PRO A 113 38.73 7.07 2.29
N GLY A 114 37.82 6.09 2.24
CA GLY A 114 37.90 4.87 3.02
C GLY A 114 36.94 3.80 2.50
N PRO A 115 37.22 2.50 2.73
CA PRO A 115 36.40 1.40 2.22
C PRO A 115 34.94 1.45 2.81
N ALA A 116 34.79 1.95 4.02
CA ALA A 116 33.47 2.14 4.66
C ALA A 116 32.61 3.17 3.91
N MET A 117 33.20 4.24 3.37
CA MET A 117 32.46 5.28 2.63
C MET A 117 32.05 4.79 1.24
N VAL A 118 32.84 3.93 0.61
CA VAL A 118 32.46 3.26 -0.64
C VAL A 118 31.25 2.36 -0.40
N GLY A 119 31.27 1.57 0.68
CA GLY A 119 30.14 0.72 1.08
C GLY A 119 28.86 1.51 1.36
N LEU A 120 28.98 2.64 2.07
CA LEU A 120 27.87 3.52 2.37
C LEU A 120 27.28 4.18 1.10
N GLY A 121 28.14 4.63 0.18
CA GLY A 121 27.73 5.20 -1.10
C GLY A 121 27.00 4.19 -1.99
N LEU A 122 27.49 2.95 -2.04
CA LEU A 122 26.83 1.86 -2.77
C LEU A 122 25.48 1.53 -2.15
N PHE A 123 25.41 1.41 -0.83
CA PHE A 123 24.18 1.19 -0.11
C PHE A 123 23.15 2.30 -0.36
N LEU A 124 23.55 3.55 -0.31
CA LEU A 124 22.69 4.71 -0.57
C LEU A 124 22.15 4.67 -2.01
N THR A 125 22.97 4.34 -2.99
CA THR A 125 22.57 4.24 -4.39
C THR A 125 21.51 3.15 -4.60
N ILE A 126 21.76 1.96 -4.05
CA ILE A 126 20.83 0.82 -4.12
C ILE A 126 19.53 1.16 -3.39
N PHE A 127 19.61 1.75 -2.21
CA PHE A 127 18.45 2.13 -1.40
C PHE A 127 17.57 3.14 -2.12
N LEU A 128 18.15 4.22 -2.68
CA LEU A 128 17.40 5.22 -3.44
C LEU A 128 16.77 4.63 -4.71
N TYR A 129 17.41 3.68 -5.36
CA TYR A 129 16.87 3.00 -6.54
C TYR A 129 15.60 2.20 -6.22
N PHE A 130 15.60 1.44 -5.09
CA PHE A 130 14.45 0.62 -4.68
C PHE A 130 13.38 1.38 -3.90
N LEU A 131 13.67 2.58 -3.44
CA LEU A 131 12.77 3.39 -2.62
C LEU A 131 11.39 3.63 -3.26
N PRO A 132 11.26 4.03 -4.55
CA PRO A 132 9.96 4.24 -5.17
C PRO A 132 9.13 2.95 -5.26
N ASP A 133 9.76 1.79 -5.41
CA ASP A 133 9.06 0.50 -5.46
C ASP A 133 8.45 0.16 -4.11
N LEU A 134 9.22 0.34 -3.04
CA LEU A 134 8.77 0.12 -1.67
C LEU A 134 7.56 1.01 -1.33
N LEU A 135 7.56 2.25 -1.81
CA LEU A 135 6.46 3.19 -1.58
C LEU A 135 5.18 2.78 -2.28
N ILE A 136 5.27 2.37 -3.55
CA ILE A 136 4.09 1.90 -4.30
C ILE A 136 3.55 0.62 -3.69
N TYR A 137 4.42 -0.32 -3.36
CA TYR A 137 4.04 -1.56 -2.70
C TYR A 137 3.31 -1.30 -1.38
N ASN A 138 3.84 -0.40 -0.55
CA ASN A 138 3.22 -0.02 0.72
C ASN A 138 1.87 0.69 0.51
N THR A 139 1.75 1.53 -0.52
CA THR A 139 0.48 2.18 -0.89
C THR A 139 -0.55 1.15 -1.33
N GLY A 140 -0.14 0.14 -2.11
CA GLY A 140 -0.99 -0.98 -2.51
C GLY A 140 -1.51 -1.77 -1.32
N ILE A 141 -0.63 -2.13 -0.37
CA ILE A 141 -1.01 -2.85 0.86
C ILE A 141 -2.01 -2.02 1.69
N LYS A 142 -1.73 -0.75 1.93
CA LYS A 142 -2.63 0.14 2.67
C LYS A 142 -4.00 0.25 2.01
N ARG A 143 -4.05 0.32 0.68
CA ARG A 143 -5.29 0.36 -0.08
C ARG A 143 -6.09 -0.94 0.07
N GLN A 144 -5.44 -2.10 -0.05
CA GLN A 144 -6.08 -3.40 0.16
C GLN A 144 -6.60 -3.57 1.59
N GLU A 145 -5.84 -3.09 2.57
CA GLU A 145 -6.27 -3.12 3.97
C GLU A 145 -7.49 -2.22 4.21
N ALA A 146 -7.51 -1.03 3.62
CA ALA A 146 -8.67 -0.14 3.67
C ALA A 146 -9.91 -0.80 3.04
N ILE A 147 -9.77 -1.41 1.84
CA ILE A 147 -10.84 -2.16 1.18
C ILE A 147 -11.37 -3.30 2.08
N LYS A 148 -10.46 -4.06 2.69
CA LYS A 148 -10.82 -5.17 3.59
C LYS A 148 -11.58 -4.71 4.83
N LEU A 149 -11.21 -3.57 5.39
CA LEU A 149 -11.88 -3.00 6.57
C LEU A 149 -13.26 -2.43 6.24
N GLU A 150 -13.44 -1.88 5.06
CA GLU A 150 -14.68 -1.26 4.59
C GLU A 150 -15.71 -2.30 4.09
N PHE A 151 -15.24 -3.42 3.57
CA PHE A 151 -16.05 -4.44 2.90
C PHE A 151 -17.25 -4.95 3.74
N PRO A 152 -17.14 -5.26 5.05
CA PRO A 152 -18.28 -5.72 5.85
C PRO A 152 -19.41 -4.68 5.91
N ASN A 153 -19.07 -3.42 6.08
CA ASN A 153 -20.03 -2.33 6.15
C ASN A 153 -20.74 -2.12 4.80
N THR A 154 -20.00 -2.20 3.72
CA THR A 154 -20.54 -2.13 2.35
C THR A 154 -21.51 -3.27 2.07
N LEU A 155 -21.20 -4.51 2.49
CA LEU A 155 -22.08 -5.65 2.37
C LEU A 155 -23.39 -5.47 3.17
N ASP A 156 -23.29 -4.93 4.39
CA ASP A 156 -24.45 -4.65 5.23
C ASP A 156 -25.37 -3.60 4.58
N GLN A 157 -24.82 -2.53 4.02
CA GLN A 157 -25.58 -1.51 3.27
C GLN A 157 -26.24 -2.09 2.03
N MET A 158 -25.55 -2.93 1.26
CA MET A 158 -26.12 -3.61 0.09
C MET A 158 -27.23 -4.56 0.51
N LEU A 159 -27.04 -5.34 1.58
CA LEU A 159 -28.04 -6.27 2.09
C LEU A 159 -29.34 -5.54 2.47
N ILE A 160 -29.25 -4.47 3.26
CA ILE A 160 -30.41 -3.65 3.67
C ILE A 160 -31.14 -3.11 2.43
N SER A 161 -30.39 -2.65 1.42
CA SER A 161 -30.97 -2.10 0.20
C SER A 161 -31.69 -3.18 -0.63
N VAL A 162 -31.13 -4.38 -0.73
CA VAL A 162 -31.78 -5.50 -1.45
C VAL A 162 -32.98 -6.04 -0.68
N GLU A 163 -32.92 -6.12 0.65
CA GLU A 163 -34.08 -6.51 1.50
C GLU A 163 -35.21 -5.46 1.45
N ALA A 164 -34.88 -4.20 1.20
CA ALA A 164 -35.87 -3.14 0.94
C ALA A 164 -36.44 -3.20 -0.50
N GLY A 165 -36.05 -4.18 -1.32
CA GLY A 165 -36.59 -4.40 -2.66
C GLY A 165 -35.78 -3.75 -3.80
N LEU A 166 -34.63 -3.17 -3.54
CA LEU A 166 -33.78 -2.64 -4.61
C LEU A 166 -33.10 -3.80 -5.36
N GLY A 167 -32.92 -3.65 -6.67
CA GLY A 167 -32.10 -4.53 -7.46
C GLY A 167 -30.63 -4.51 -7.02
N PHE A 168 -29.87 -5.56 -7.30
CA PHE A 168 -28.49 -5.70 -6.86
C PHE A 168 -27.58 -4.55 -7.32
N GLU A 169 -27.69 -4.13 -8.57
CA GLU A 169 -26.89 -3.02 -9.12
C GLU A 169 -27.24 -1.68 -8.44
N SER A 170 -28.55 -1.42 -8.20
CA SER A 170 -28.99 -0.22 -7.47
C SER A 170 -28.54 -0.23 -6.00
N ALA A 171 -28.50 -1.41 -5.37
CA ALA A 171 -27.98 -1.58 -4.02
C ALA A 171 -26.45 -1.33 -3.99
N MET A 172 -25.72 -1.80 -5.00
CA MET A 172 -24.30 -1.55 -5.18
C MET A 172 -24.01 -0.05 -5.40
N GLU A 173 -24.82 0.61 -6.24
CA GLU A 173 -24.71 2.05 -6.50
C GLU A 173 -24.93 2.85 -5.21
N ARG A 174 -25.99 2.51 -4.46
CA ARG A 174 -26.28 3.18 -3.17
C ARG A 174 -25.14 3.02 -2.18
N ALA A 175 -24.56 1.82 -2.06
CA ALA A 175 -23.40 1.58 -1.20
C ALA A 175 -22.16 2.33 -1.70
N ALA A 176 -21.97 2.45 -3.01
CA ALA A 176 -20.88 3.20 -3.60
C ALA A 176 -20.99 4.72 -3.36
N VAL A 177 -22.21 5.27 -3.42
CA VAL A 177 -22.44 6.71 -3.18
C VAL A 177 -22.33 7.07 -1.70
N GLN A 178 -22.77 6.19 -0.81
CA GLN A 178 -22.73 6.43 0.63
C GLN A 178 -21.37 6.15 1.27
N GLY A 179 -20.55 5.32 0.63
CA GLY A 179 -19.23 4.95 1.13
C GLY A 179 -18.18 6.02 0.80
N ALA A 180 -17.14 6.08 1.65
CA ALA A 180 -15.99 6.96 1.45
C ALA A 180 -14.71 6.11 1.50
N GLY A 181 -14.10 5.81 0.35
CA GLY A 181 -12.88 5.02 0.34
C GLY A 181 -12.59 4.34 -1.00
N PRO A 182 -11.62 3.45 -1.05
CA PRO A 182 -11.24 2.79 -2.30
C PRO A 182 -12.25 1.74 -2.79
N LEU A 183 -13.00 1.09 -1.91
CA LEU A 183 -13.99 0.09 -2.32
C LEU A 183 -15.19 0.71 -3.02
N PRO A 184 -15.87 1.77 -2.51
CA PRO A 184 -16.91 2.49 -3.21
C PRO A 184 -16.51 2.95 -4.61
N GLN A 185 -15.28 3.44 -4.78
CA GLN A 185 -14.76 3.85 -6.09
C GLN A 185 -14.71 2.68 -7.08
N GLU A 186 -14.27 1.49 -6.63
CA GLU A 186 -14.22 0.31 -7.49
C GLU A 186 -15.63 -0.24 -7.79
N LEU A 187 -16.57 -0.15 -6.86
CA LEU A 187 -17.97 -0.50 -7.10
C LEU A 187 -18.57 0.42 -8.17
N MET A 188 -18.39 1.74 -8.02
CA MET A 188 -18.88 2.72 -9.00
C MET A 188 -18.28 2.47 -10.39
N ARG A 189 -16.98 2.19 -10.46
CA ARG A 189 -16.31 1.85 -11.71
C ARG A 189 -16.88 0.59 -12.35
N THR A 190 -17.19 -0.42 -11.54
CA THR A 190 -17.80 -1.68 -12.03
C THR A 190 -19.19 -1.43 -12.60
N LEU A 191 -19.98 -0.58 -11.97
CA LEU A 191 -21.29 -0.18 -12.50
C LEU A 191 -21.17 0.59 -13.81
N GLN A 192 -20.17 1.48 -13.93
CA GLN A 192 -19.88 2.19 -15.17
C GLN A 192 -19.44 1.21 -16.29
N ASP A 193 -18.61 0.21 -15.99
CA ASP A 193 -18.23 -0.83 -16.95
C ASP A 193 -19.48 -1.58 -17.49
N ILE A 194 -20.44 -1.89 -16.61
CA ILE A 194 -21.72 -2.53 -16.99
C ILE A 194 -22.60 -1.59 -17.84
N GLN A 195 -22.71 -0.31 -17.46
CA GLN A 195 -23.49 0.68 -18.19
C GLN A 195 -22.96 0.96 -19.60
N VAL A 196 -21.66 0.84 -19.81
CA VAL A 196 -21.00 0.95 -21.15
C VAL A 196 -21.21 -0.32 -21.99
N GLY A 197 -21.87 -1.35 -21.44
CA GLY A 197 -22.22 -2.58 -22.17
C GLY A 197 -21.28 -3.75 -21.95
N ARG A 198 -20.37 -3.66 -20.98
CA ARG A 198 -19.54 -4.82 -20.62
C ARG A 198 -20.38 -5.89 -19.93
N PRO A 199 -20.19 -7.20 -20.24
CA PRO A 199 -20.90 -8.28 -19.56
C PRO A 199 -20.75 -8.19 -18.03
N ARG A 200 -21.86 -8.43 -17.31
CA ARG A 200 -21.88 -8.37 -15.83
C ARG A 200 -20.83 -9.26 -15.19
N GLN A 201 -20.73 -10.50 -15.65
CA GLN A 201 -19.76 -11.45 -15.13
C GLN A 201 -18.33 -10.91 -15.25
N GLU A 202 -17.93 -10.43 -16.44
CA GLU A 202 -16.59 -9.88 -16.67
C GLU A 202 -16.33 -8.63 -15.82
N SER A 203 -17.34 -7.78 -15.62
CA SER A 203 -17.23 -6.58 -14.82
C SER A 203 -17.02 -6.92 -13.34
N TYR A 204 -17.70 -7.94 -12.82
CA TYR A 204 -17.51 -8.44 -11.47
C TYR A 204 -16.14 -9.13 -11.29
N GLU A 205 -15.70 -9.93 -12.25
CA GLU A 205 -14.36 -10.54 -12.22
C GLU A 205 -13.27 -9.48 -12.21
N ALA A 206 -13.41 -8.43 -13.02
CA ALA A 206 -12.50 -7.29 -13.05
C ALA A 206 -12.49 -6.53 -11.70
N LEU A 207 -13.63 -6.42 -11.01
CA LEU A 207 -13.68 -5.87 -9.64
C LEU A 207 -12.82 -6.69 -8.69
N ALA A 208 -12.96 -8.03 -8.72
CA ALA A 208 -12.19 -8.92 -7.87
C ALA A 208 -10.67 -8.82 -8.12
N GLU A 209 -10.27 -8.68 -9.38
CA GLU A 209 -8.88 -8.51 -9.79
C GLU A 209 -8.31 -7.14 -9.33
N ARG A 210 -9.06 -6.06 -9.53
CA ARG A 210 -8.64 -4.70 -9.13
C ARG A 210 -8.52 -4.53 -7.63
N CYS A 211 -9.44 -5.12 -6.86
CA CYS A 211 -9.40 -5.07 -5.40
C CYS A 211 -8.30 -5.97 -4.82
N ALA A 212 -8.04 -7.13 -5.45
CA ALA A 212 -7.06 -8.14 -5.04
C ALA A 212 -7.18 -8.58 -3.57
N VAL A 213 -8.41 -8.58 -3.04
CA VAL A 213 -8.75 -9.01 -1.67
C VAL A 213 -9.49 -10.33 -1.73
N PRO A 214 -9.04 -11.39 -1.02
CA PRO A 214 -9.65 -12.72 -1.08
C PRO A 214 -11.14 -12.74 -0.73
N ASP A 215 -11.56 -11.89 0.19
CA ASP A 215 -12.97 -11.80 0.61
C ASP A 215 -13.86 -11.24 -0.50
N ILE A 216 -13.39 -10.25 -1.25
CA ILE A 216 -14.10 -9.70 -2.41
C ILE A 216 -14.16 -10.73 -3.54
N ARG A 217 -13.07 -11.45 -3.79
CA ARG A 217 -13.07 -12.52 -4.79
C ARG A 217 -14.10 -13.60 -4.46
N SER A 218 -14.15 -14.03 -3.20
CA SER A 218 -15.15 -15.01 -2.72
C SER A 218 -16.58 -14.50 -2.88
N PHE A 219 -16.81 -13.22 -2.60
CA PHE A 219 -18.09 -12.55 -2.78
C PHE A 219 -18.50 -12.48 -4.25
N VAL A 220 -17.62 -12.01 -5.12
CA VAL A 220 -17.86 -11.91 -6.57
C VAL A 220 -18.22 -13.26 -7.17
N LEU A 221 -17.46 -14.31 -6.85
CA LEU A 221 -17.77 -15.67 -7.31
C LEU A 221 -19.14 -16.14 -6.83
N ALA A 222 -19.53 -15.82 -5.59
CA ALA A 222 -20.84 -16.18 -5.06
C ALA A 222 -21.98 -15.42 -5.78
N VAL A 223 -21.76 -14.15 -6.12
CA VAL A 223 -22.73 -13.34 -6.90
C VAL A 223 -22.87 -13.88 -8.31
N ILE A 224 -21.79 -14.19 -9.01
CA ILE A 224 -21.81 -14.76 -10.36
C ILE A 224 -22.53 -16.12 -10.37
N GLN A 225 -22.28 -16.95 -9.37
CA GLN A 225 -22.98 -18.24 -9.23
C GLN A 225 -24.47 -18.04 -8.96
N ALA A 226 -24.85 -17.08 -8.10
CA ALA A 226 -26.23 -16.78 -7.81
C ALA A 226 -27.00 -16.31 -9.05
N ASP A 227 -26.38 -15.43 -9.83
CA ASP A 227 -26.94 -14.93 -11.09
C ASP A 227 -27.13 -16.06 -12.10
N LYS A 228 -26.14 -16.94 -12.23
CA LYS A 228 -26.18 -18.11 -13.15
C LYS A 228 -27.24 -19.14 -12.78
N TYR A 229 -27.45 -19.39 -11.49
CA TYR A 229 -28.36 -20.44 -11.01
C TYR A 229 -29.72 -19.90 -10.53
N GLY A 230 -29.99 -18.60 -10.66
CA GLY A 230 -31.24 -17.97 -10.23
C GLY A 230 -31.44 -17.95 -8.70
N ILE A 231 -30.35 -18.03 -7.94
CA ILE A 231 -30.40 -17.98 -6.47
C ILE A 231 -30.65 -16.54 -6.04
N GLY A 232 -31.59 -16.33 -5.10
CA GLY A 232 -31.86 -14.98 -4.59
C GLY A 232 -30.62 -14.31 -4.01
N ILE A 233 -30.20 -13.20 -4.60
CA ILE A 233 -28.97 -12.45 -4.22
C ILE A 233 -29.00 -12.00 -2.77
N ALA A 234 -30.19 -11.71 -2.19
CA ALA A 234 -30.32 -11.40 -0.77
C ALA A 234 -29.75 -12.50 0.15
N ASN A 235 -29.94 -13.78 -0.22
CA ASN A 235 -29.41 -14.89 0.56
C ASN A 235 -27.88 -14.95 0.49
N VAL A 236 -27.32 -14.67 -0.68
CA VAL A 236 -25.85 -14.60 -0.87
C VAL A 236 -25.27 -13.45 -0.06
N LEU A 237 -25.86 -12.27 -0.15
CA LEU A 237 -25.42 -11.10 0.63
C LEU A 237 -25.47 -11.38 2.13
N ARG A 238 -26.58 -11.97 2.62
CA ARG A 238 -26.74 -12.32 4.05
C ARG A 238 -25.66 -13.31 4.51
N ALA A 239 -25.36 -14.33 3.71
CA ALA A 239 -24.32 -15.29 4.02
C ALA A 239 -22.92 -14.64 4.04
N GLN A 240 -22.62 -13.80 3.05
CA GLN A 240 -21.33 -13.12 2.96
C GLN A 240 -21.18 -12.06 4.07
N ALA A 241 -22.22 -11.28 4.39
CA ALA A 241 -22.20 -10.32 5.48
C ALA A 241 -21.93 -11.02 6.83
N LYS A 242 -22.63 -12.14 7.10
CA LYS A 242 -22.38 -12.96 8.30
C LYS A 242 -20.92 -13.45 8.35
N LYS A 243 -20.40 -13.99 7.25
CA LYS A 243 -19.02 -14.45 7.14
C LYS A 243 -18.01 -13.31 7.40
N ALA A 244 -18.26 -12.13 6.84
CA ALA A 244 -17.40 -10.96 7.01
C ALA A 244 -17.37 -10.47 8.47
N ARG A 245 -18.53 -10.44 9.15
CA ARG A 245 -18.63 -10.09 10.58
C ARG A 245 -17.86 -11.10 11.46
N VAL A 246 -18.02 -12.40 11.21
CA VAL A 246 -17.29 -13.45 11.94
C VAL A 246 -15.79 -13.30 11.75
N ARG A 247 -15.31 -13.10 10.51
CA ARG A 247 -13.90 -12.85 10.25
C ARG A 247 -13.34 -11.61 10.94
N ARG A 248 -14.12 -10.52 10.96
CA ARG A 248 -13.72 -9.30 11.68
C ARG A 248 -13.53 -9.57 13.16
N ARG A 249 -14.45 -10.31 13.76
CA ARG A 249 -14.36 -10.72 15.17
C ARG A 249 -13.14 -11.62 15.42
N GLN A 250 -12.94 -12.66 14.62
CA GLN A 250 -11.79 -13.55 14.70
C GLN A 250 -10.47 -12.79 14.57
N SER A 251 -10.37 -11.86 13.63
CA SER A 251 -9.16 -11.04 13.46
C SER A 251 -8.89 -10.14 14.68
N ALA A 252 -9.93 -9.66 15.36
CA ALA A 252 -9.78 -8.91 16.61
C ALA A 252 -9.31 -9.82 17.76
N GLU A 253 -9.90 -11.00 17.88
CA GLU A 253 -9.52 -12.01 18.87
C GLU A 253 -8.07 -12.49 18.67
N GLU A 254 -7.65 -12.76 17.42
CA GLU A 254 -6.27 -13.11 17.09
C GLU A 254 -5.27 -12.02 17.47
N ARG A 255 -5.62 -10.75 17.24
CA ARG A 255 -4.77 -9.62 17.65
C ARG A 255 -4.68 -9.51 19.16
N ALA A 256 -5.79 -9.73 19.88
CA ALA A 256 -5.82 -9.72 21.33
C ALA A 256 -4.98 -10.87 21.92
N MET A 257 -5.06 -12.07 21.36
CA MET A 257 -4.26 -13.22 21.82
C MET A 257 -2.74 -13.05 21.61
N LYS A 258 -2.33 -12.20 20.67
CA LYS A 258 -0.90 -11.87 20.43
C LYS A 258 -0.35 -10.84 21.42
N LEU A 259 -1.19 -10.11 22.16
CA LEU A 259 -0.75 -9.08 23.11
C LEU A 259 0.05 -9.67 24.29
N PRO A 260 -0.39 -10.76 24.97
CA PRO A 260 0.37 -11.34 26.07
C PRO A 260 1.78 -11.76 25.66
N VAL A 261 1.91 -12.36 24.47
CA VAL A 261 3.22 -12.80 23.95
C VAL A 261 4.14 -11.61 23.65
N LYS A 262 3.59 -10.52 23.09
CA LYS A 262 4.37 -9.32 22.84
C LYS A 262 4.85 -8.61 24.11
N VAL A 263 4.10 -8.72 25.19
CA VAL A 263 4.49 -8.15 26.50
C VAL A 263 5.47 -9.06 27.23
N LEU A 264 5.34 -10.39 27.07
CA LEU A 264 6.22 -11.35 27.71
C LEU A 264 7.67 -11.23 27.24
N PHE A 265 7.89 -10.94 25.92
CA PHE A 265 9.22 -10.88 25.34
C PHE A 265 10.11 -9.77 25.97
N PRO A 266 9.72 -8.49 26.03
CA PRO A 266 10.51 -7.47 26.71
C PRO A 266 10.61 -7.70 28.23
N LEU A 267 9.56 -8.25 28.84
CA LEU A 267 9.57 -8.57 30.28
C LEU A 267 10.62 -9.65 30.60
N LEU A 268 10.69 -10.71 29.79
CA LEU A 268 11.72 -11.74 29.90
C LEU A 268 13.13 -11.16 29.72
N PHE A 269 13.33 -10.31 28.70
CA PHE A 269 14.63 -9.71 28.42
C PHE A 269 15.09 -8.72 29.49
N CYS A 270 14.18 -8.07 30.20
CA CYS A 270 14.52 -7.17 31.29
C CYS A 270 14.73 -7.92 32.64
N ILE A 271 13.84 -8.85 32.96
CA ILE A 271 13.87 -9.50 34.27
C ILE A 271 14.94 -10.59 34.33
N PHE A 272 15.14 -11.36 33.25
CA PHE A 272 16.05 -12.50 33.26
C PHE A 272 17.50 -12.10 33.53
N PRO A 273 18.11 -11.08 32.91
CA PRO A 273 19.46 -10.64 33.26
C PRO A 273 19.60 -10.16 34.71
N VAL A 274 18.60 -9.43 35.20
CA VAL A 274 18.62 -8.94 36.58
C VAL A 274 18.60 -10.10 37.59
N LEU A 275 17.73 -11.10 37.38
CA LEU A 275 17.70 -12.30 38.19
C LEU A 275 19.03 -13.05 38.16
N PHE A 276 19.65 -13.17 37.00
CA PHE A 276 20.96 -13.82 36.86
C PHE A 276 22.05 -13.09 37.64
N ILE A 277 22.09 -11.76 37.56
CA ILE A 277 23.06 -10.93 38.27
C ILE A 277 22.85 -11.06 39.79
N VAL A 278 21.61 -11.03 40.24
CA VAL A 278 21.29 -11.12 41.68
C VAL A 278 21.60 -12.54 42.25
N LEU A 279 21.30 -13.59 41.48
CA LEU A 279 21.51 -14.97 41.93
C LEU A 279 22.98 -15.42 41.80
N LEU A 280 23.63 -15.10 40.66
CA LEU A 280 25.00 -15.58 40.41
C LEU A 280 26.06 -14.58 40.88
N GLY A 281 25.72 -13.30 41.09
CA GLY A 281 26.64 -12.29 41.59
C GLY A 281 27.35 -12.67 42.89
N PRO A 282 26.63 -13.05 43.95
CA PRO A 282 27.26 -13.49 45.21
C PRO A 282 28.12 -14.76 45.07
N ALA A 283 27.71 -15.70 44.21
CA ALA A 283 28.46 -16.92 43.92
C ALA A 283 29.75 -16.64 43.17
N ALA A 284 29.69 -15.78 42.16
CA ALA A 284 30.87 -15.33 41.38
C ALA A 284 31.90 -14.60 42.28
N ILE A 285 31.45 -13.74 43.18
CA ILE A 285 32.34 -13.03 44.12
C ILE A 285 33.04 -14.02 45.06
N ARG A 286 32.30 -15.02 45.59
CA ARG A 286 32.90 -16.06 46.47
C ARG A 286 33.94 -16.93 45.74
N ILE A 287 33.66 -17.27 44.45
CA ILE A 287 34.59 -18.03 43.63
C ILE A 287 35.86 -17.22 43.37
N ILE A 288 35.74 -15.95 43.03
CA ILE A 288 36.91 -15.07 42.79
C ILE A 288 37.73 -14.93 44.09
N GLN A 289 37.10 -14.78 45.24
CA GLN A 289 37.80 -14.71 46.54
C GLN A 289 38.44 -16.03 46.98
N ALA A 290 37.97 -17.17 46.49
CA ALA A 290 38.53 -18.50 46.86
C ALA A 290 39.72 -18.90 45.96
N PHE A 291 39.82 -18.35 44.78
CA PHE A 291 40.87 -18.64 43.79
C PHE A 291 41.87 -17.51 43.54
N GLY A 292 41.62 -16.32 44.07
CA GLY A 292 42.52 -15.15 44.01
C GLY A 292 43.19 -14.91 45.37
#